data_6cc2b2e30ac2c4a10d2098396fa2580c
#
_entry.id   6cc2b2e30ac2c4a10d2098396fa2580c
#
_cell.length_a   1.000
_cell.length_b   1.000
_cell.length_c   1.000
_cell.angle_alpha   90.00
_cell.angle_beta   90.00
_cell.angle_gamma   90.00
#
_symmetry.space_group_name_H-M   'P 1'
#
loop_
_entity.id
_entity.type
_entity.pdbx_description
1 polymer ?
#
loop_
_entity_poly.entity_id
_entity_poly.type
_entity_poly.pdbx_seq_one_letter_code
_entity_poly.pdbx_strand_id
1 'polypeptide(L)'
;MLRALLALAATAMAGQIATGIHLQEVHFTGDTRLDGVHLKKCASDLKSQIYEGANWTDYLVGRVQTQCLVDKGYFKAAVKASTQQLPDRNFTHQFVITFDIDAGPRYRLGRITFKDNHAIGDTKAMRDLFPIKDGDILDGKAIAKGLENLRYAYEELGYINFTSMPSPTFDDAKKLGFLEVDVDEGKKFYISSIDILGADPQVLKDLPLKPGQVYNLRLIDQFLRKHLPDADVNDPRIQQCLLDERRGTVALTFDFRKPDRLNVRPGVL
;
A
#
# COMPACT_ATOMS: atom_id res chain seq x y z
N MET A 1 -2.26 40.52 67.14
CA MET A 1 -2.02 40.93 65.73
C MET A 1 -1.66 39.72 64.91
N LEU A 2 -2.68 39.16 64.24
CA LEU A 2 -2.55 37.92 63.49
C LEU A 2 -2.44 38.30 61.98
N ARG A 3 -1.28 38.09 61.34
CA ARG A 3 -1.14 38.27 59.90
C ARG A 3 -1.48 36.97 59.20
N ALA A 4 -2.59 37.00 58.46
CA ALA A 4 -2.95 35.94 57.54
C ALA A 4 -2.15 36.07 56.26
N LEU A 5 -1.34 35.03 55.94
CA LEU A 5 -0.70 34.86 54.62
C LEU A 5 -1.74 34.17 53.69
N LEU A 6 -2.21 34.94 52.71
CA LEU A 6 -2.89 34.33 51.56
C LEU A 6 -1.83 33.78 50.59
N ALA A 7 -1.76 32.43 50.50
CA ALA A 7 -1.02 31.75 49.45
C ALA A 7 -1.90 31.74 48.16
N LEU A 8 -1.51 32.52 47.16
CA LEU A 8 -2.07 32.40 45.80
C LEU A 8 -1.48 31.12 45.17
N ALA A 9 -2.29 30.11 45.07
CA ALA A 9 -1.97 28.92 44.25
C ALA A 9 -2.20 29.30 42.79
N ALA A 10 -1.15 29.66 42.08
CA ALA A 10 -1.18 29.76 40.62
C ALA A 10 -1.23 28.31 40.05
N THR A 11 -2.41 27.84 39.68
CA THR A 11 -2.58 26.65 38.87
C THR A 11 -2.06 26.97 37.48
N ALA A 12 -0.84 26.56 37.18
CA ALA A 12 -0.32 26.50 35.82
C ALA A 12 -1.19 25.50 35.03
N MET A 13 -2.13 26.00 34.26
CA MET A 13 -2.75 25.25 33.19
C MET A 13 -1.64 24.97 32.17
N ALA A 14 -0.99 23.80 32.24
CA ALA A 14 -0.19 23.28 31.17
C ALA A 14 -1.15 23.07 29.98
N GLY A 15 -1.21 24.02 29.08
CA GLY A 15 -1.96 23.88 27.83
C GLY A 15 -1.39 22.68 27.10
N GLN A 16 -2.20 21.63 26.94
CA GLN A 16 -1.81 20.50 26.11
C GLN A 16 -1.68 21.00 24.68
N ILE A 17 -0.47 20.87 24.13
CA ILE A 17 -0.15 21.30 22.76
C ILE A 17 -0.87 20.36 21.81
N ALA A 18 -1.65 20.92 20.87
CA ALA A 18 -2.23 20.13 19.77
C ALA A 18 -1.11 19.54 18.92
N THR A 19 -1.17 18.25 18.64
CA THR A 19 -0.10 17.52 17.94
C THR A 19 -0.53 16.96 16.59
N GLY A 20 -1.83 16.76 16.38
CA GLY A 20 -2.37 16.20 15.14
C GLY A 20 -3.17 17.22 14.32
N ILE A 21 -3.37 16.94 13.06
CA ILE A 21 -4.13 17.75 12.11
C ILE A 21 -5.37 16.97 11.69
N HIS A 22 -6.54 17.57 11.86
CA HIS A 22 -7.82 17.00 11.50
C HIS A 22 -8.53 17.87 10.45
N LEU A 23 -9.07 17.26 9.39
CA LEU A 23 -9.81 17.93 8.35
C LEU A 23 -11.31 17.96 8.68
N GLN A 24 -11.85 19.15 8.96
CA GLN A 24 -13.29 19.34 9.17
C GLN A 24 -14.07 19.26 7.86
N GLU A 25 -13.54 19.94 6.85
CA GLU A 25 -14.14 19.99 5.52
C GLU A 25 -13.07 19.82 4.45
N VAL A 26 -13.45 19.15 3.35
CA VAL A 26 -12.64 18.97 2.15
C VAL A 26 -13.48 19.39 0.97
N HIS A 27 -13.00 20.40 0.24
CA HIS A 27 -13.63 20.93 -0.95
C HIS A 27 -12.78 20.66 -2.18
N PHE A 28 -13.47 20.51 -3.33
CA PHE A 28 -12.83 20.39 -4.64
C PHE A 28 -13.38 21.50 -5.55
N THR A 29 -12.48 22.18 -6.24
CA THR A 29 -12.75 23.25 -7.20
C THR A 29 -12.02 23.01 -8.51
N GLY A 30 -12.22 23.88 -9.50
CA GLY A 30 -11.56 23.80 -10.81
C GLY A 30 -12.27 22.86 -11.78
N ASP A 31 -11.52 22.18 -12.64
CA ASP A 31 -12.07 21.27 -13.66
C ASP A 31 -12.46 19.93 -13.03
N THR A 32 -13.68 19.86 -12.52
CA THR A 32 -14.25 18.69 -11.86
C THR A 32 -15.09 17.84 -12.80
N ARG A 33 -14.56 17.46 -13.98
CA ARG A 33 -15.20 16.45 -14.87
C ARG A 33 -15.29 15.06 -14.21
N LEU A 34 -14.88 14.97 -12.97
CA LEU A 34 -15.03 13.81 -12.11
C LEU A 34 -16.46 13.71 -11.60
N ASP A 35 -16.95 12.50 -11.52
CA ASP A 35 -18.25 12.23 -10.94
C ASP A 35 -18.27 12.65 -9.44
N GLY A 36 -19.31 13.36 -9.05
CA GLY A 36 -19.45 13.92 -7.71
C GLY A 36 -19.51 12.86 -6.60
N VAL A 37 -19.92 11.63 -6.90
CA VAL A 37 -19.91 10.50 -5.95
C VAL A 37 -18.49 10.11 -5.62
N HIS A 38 -17.63 10.05 -6.64
CA HIS A 38 -16.21 9.73 -6.47
C HIS A 38 -15.47 10.79 -5.65
N LEU A 39 -15.70 12.07 -5.94
CA LEU A 39 -15.11 13.18 -5.15
C LEU A 39 -15.60 13.18 -3.70
N LYS A 40 -16.89 12.90 -3.44
CA LYS A 40 -17.41 12.75 -2.07
C LYS A 40 -16.72 11.61 -1.31
N LYS A 41 -16.53 10.47 -1.96
CA LYS A 41 -15.79 9.36 -1.36
C LYS A 41 -14.35 9.76 -1.04
N CYS A 42 -13.66 10.38 -2.00
CA CYS A 42 -12.30 10.88 -1.79
C CYS A 42 -12.23 11.84 -0.60
N ALA A 43 -13.15 12.82 -0.50
CA ALA A 43 -13.23 13.73 0.64
C ALA A 43 -13.43 12.98 1.96
N SER A 44 -14.32 11.98 1.99
CA SER A 44 -14.59 11.17 3.18
C SER A 44 -13.35 10.40 3.63
N ASP A 45 -12.64 9.78 2.69
CA ASP A 45 -11.41 9.02 2.98
C ASP A 45 -10.29 9.92 3.52
N LEU A 46 -10.18 11.16 3.02
CA LEU A 46 -9.23 12.15 3.52
C LEU A 46 -9.60 12.64 4.94
N LYS A 47 -10.89 12.82 5.23
CA LYS A 47 -11.36 13.28 6.55
C LYS A 47 -11.25 12.23 7.65
N SER A 48 -11.17 10.96 7.31
CA SER A 48 -11.21 9.85 8.26
C SER A 48 -9.91 9.66 9.05
N GLN A 49 -8.86 10.43 8.77
CA GLN A 49 -7.53 10.28 9.34
C GLN A 49 -7.06 11.54 10.05
N ILE A 50 -6.13 11.36 10.98
CA ILE A 50 -5.35 12.45 11.59
C ILE A 50 -3.99 12.47 10.90
N TYR A 51 -3.53 13.66 10.56
CA TYR A 51 -2.27 13.87 9.87
C TYR A 51 -1.25 14.53 10.80
N GLU A 52 0.04 14.31 10.53
CA GLU A 52 1.14 14.84 11.32
C GLU A 52 2.25 15.37 10.40
N GLY A 53 3.12 16.21 10.97
CA GLY A 53 4.30 16.73 10.28
C GLY A 53 4.04 18.00 9.46
N ALA A 54 5.12 18.70 9.11
CA ALA A 54 5.05 20.01 8.46
C ALA A 54 4.53 19.96 7.00
N ASN A 55 4.71 18.84 6.29
CA ASN A 55 4.40 18.71 4.87
C ASN A 55 3.06 17.99 4.61
N TRP A 56 2.14 18.03 5.58
CA TRP A 56 0.86 17.31 5.48
C TRP A 56 0.02 17.75 4.27
N THR A 57 0.07 19.01 3.86
CA THR A 57 -0.64 19.51 2.67
C THR A 57 -0.11 18.91 1.38
N ASP A 58 1.21 18.83 1.22
CA ASP A 58 1.83 18.22 0.04
C ASP A 58 1.55 16.72 -0.03
N TYR A 59 1.58 16.05 1.13
CA TYR A 59 1.16 14.66 1.24
C TYR A 59 -0.29 14.46 0.76
N LEU A 60 -1.22 15.34 1.16
CA LEU A 60 -2.61 15.28 0.74
C LEU A 60 -2.81 15.59 -0.74
N VAL A 61 -2.07 16.55 -1.29
CA VAL A 61 -2.03 16.82 -2.74
C VAL A 61 -1.63 15.56 -3.48
N GLY A 62 -0.53 14.90 -3.07
CA GLY A 62 -0.08 13.63 -3.66
C GLY A 62 -1.15 12.53 -3.56
N ARG A 63 -1.84 12.42 -2.42
CA ARG A 63 -2.95 11.46 -2.25
C ARG A 63 -4.12 11.74 -3.19
N VAL A 64 -4.53 13.01 -3.34
CA VAL A 64 -5.59 13.38 -4.28
C VAL A 64 -5.19 13.02 -5.71
N GLN A 65 -3.97 13.35 -6.13
CA GLN A 65 -3.46 13.00 -7.46
C GLN A 65 -3.47 11.48 -7.69
N THR A 66 -2.90 10.70 -6.78
CA THR A 66 -2.72 9.26 -6.97
C THR A 66 -3.98 8.44 -6.73
N GLN A 67 -4.76 8.75 -5.69
CA GLN A 67 -5.90 7.93 -5.28
C GLN A 67 -7.24 8.40 -5.83
N CYS A 68 -7.37 9.70 -6.17
CA CYS A 68 -8.62 10.24 -6.65
C CYS A 68 -8.65 10.51 -8.15
N LEU A 69 -7.51 10.81 -8.76
CA LEU A 69 -7.42 11.22 -10.15
C LEU A 69 -6.83 10.16 -11.06
N VAL A 70 -5.70 9.56 -10.69
CA VAL A 70 -5.02 8.51 -11.48
C VAL A 70 -5.92 7.28 -11.66
N ASP A 71 -6.68 6.89 -10.63
CA ASP A 71 -7.66 5.79 -10.72
C ASP A 71 -8.81 6.06 -11.70
N LYS A 72 -8.92 7.29 -12.19
CA LYS A 72 -9.94 7.71 -13.17
C LYS A 72 -9.34 8.10 -14.53
N GLY A 73 -8.06 7.84 -14.73
CA GLY A 73 -7.36 8.07 -15.98
C GLY A 73 -6.75 9.47 -16.13
N TYR A 74 -6.70 10.26 -15.06
CA TYR A 74 -6.15 11.63 -15.09
C TYR A 74 -4.70 11.67 -14.59
N PHE A 75 -3.80 11.08 -15.34
CA PHE A 75 -2.39 10.91 -14.93
C PHE A 75 -1.57 12.21 -14.98
N LYS A 76 -2.02 13.21 -15.69
CA LYS A 76 -1.35 14.54 -15.79
C LYS A 76 -2.11 15.62 -15.03
N ALA A 77 -2.99 15.23 -14.10
CA ALA A 77 -3.73 16.20 -13.32
C ALA A 77 -2.79 17.02 -12.41
N ALA A 78 -3.00 18.33 -12.41
CA ALA A 78 -2.38 19.24 -11.45
C ALA A 78 -3.36 19.54 -10.32
N VAL A 79 -2.86 19.54 -9.09
CA VAL A 79 -3.65 19.81 -7.89
C VAL A 79 -2.92 20.85 -7.05
N LYS A 80 -3.63 21.89 -6.62
CA LYS A 80 -3.15 22.87 -5.66
C LYS A 80 -4.04 22.80 -4.42
N ALA A 81 -3.44 22.95 -3.23
CA ALA A 81 -4.19 23.00 -1.99
C ALA A 81 -4.14 24.41 -1.39
N SER A 82 -5.25 24.82 -0.81
CA SER A 82 -5.33 25.96 0.10
C SER A 82 -6.00 25.54 1.40
N THR A 83 -5.57 26.11 2.51
CA THR A 83 -6.06 25.72 3.83
C THR A 83 -6.55 26.93 4.61
N GLN A 84 -7.58 26.70 5.44
CA GLN A 84 -8.05 27.63 6.44
C GLN A 84 -8.01 26.93 7.79
N GLN A 85 -7.24 27.47 8.73
CA GLN A 85 -7.22 26.96 10.09
C GLN A 85 -8.48 27.40 10.85
N LEU A 86 -9.03 26.48 11.61
CA LEU A 86 -10.13 26.69 12.52
C LEU A 86 -9.64 26.61 13.98
N PRO A 87 -10.44 27.01 14.98
CA PRO A 87 -10.08 26.80 16.38
C PRO A 87 -9.78 25.33 16.70
N ASP A 88 -8.71 25.10 17.45
CA ASP A 88 -8.28 23.77 17.87
C ASP A 88 -9.37 23.05 18.67
N ARG A 89 -9.47 21.73 18.49
CA ARG A 89 -10.45 20.88 19.18
C ARG A 89 -9.82 19.50 19.47
N ASN A 90 -10.08 18.95 20.67
CA ASN A 90 -9.64 17.61 21.06
C ASN A 90 -8.13 17.39 20.86
N PHE A 91 -7.31 18.38 21.20
CA PHE A 91 -5.85 18.37 21.04
C PHE A 91 -5.37 18.20 19.59
N THR A 92 -6.20 18.57 18.61
CA THR A 92 -5.84 18.59 17.19
C THR A 92 -6.07 19.96 16.59
N HIS A 93 -5.21 20.34 15.65
CA HIS A 93 -5.41 21.48 14.78
C HIS A 93 -6.49 21.16 13.77
N GLN A 94 -7.49 22.05 13.63
CA GLN A 94 -8.62 21.84 12.73
C GLN A 94 -8.42 22.66 11.47
N PHE A 95 -8.68 22.04 10.30
CA PHE A 95 -8.57 22.71 9.01
C PHE A 95 -9.76 22.44 8.10
N VAL A 96 -10.10 23.44 7.30
CA VAL A 96 -10.78 23.30 6.02
C VAL A 96 -9.71 23.29 4.94
N ILE A 97 -9.76 22.33 4.02
CA ILE A 97 -8.86 22.27 2.87
C ILE A 97 -9.65 22.31 1.57
N THR A 98 -9.17 23.11 0.62
CA THR A 98 -9.73 23.18 -0.73
C THR A 98 -8.66 22.77 -1.73
N PHE A 99 -8.96 21.76 -2.55
CA PHE A 99 -8.15 21.32 -3.67
C PHE A 99 -8.67 21.91 -4.96
N ASP A 100 -7.84 22.72 -5.62
CA ASP A 100 -8.11 23.24 -6.95
C ASP A 100 -7.48 22.31 -7.98
N ILE A 101 -8.32 21.69 -8.83
CA ILE A 101 -7.93 20.61 -9.75
C ILE A 101 -7.96 21.12 -11.19
N ASP A 102 -6.84 20.98 -11.89
CA ASP A 102 -6.78 20.92 -13.33
C ASP A 102 -6.62 19.44 -13.73
N ALA A 103 -7.71 18.80 -14.15
CA ALA A 103 -7.73 17.36 -14.42
C ALA A 103 -6.91 16.98 -15.67
N GLY A 104 -6.71 17.92 -16.59
CA GLY A 104 -6.04 17.62 -17.85
C GLY A 104 -6.75 16.56 -18.71
N PRO A 105 -6.06 15.89 -19.65
CA PRO A 105 -6.65 14.84 -20.47
C PRO A 105 -6.90 13.55 -19.71
N ARG A 106 -8.00 12.88 -20.02
CA ARG A 106 -8.32 11.55 -19.52
C ARG A 106 -7.77 10.50 -20.48
N TYR A 107 -6.91 9.63 -20.01
CA TYR A 107 -6.26 8.61 -20.83
C TYR A 107 -6.99 7.27 -20.81
N ARG A 108 -6.86 6.54 -21.94
CA ARG A 108 -7.20 5.13 -22.05
C ARG A 108 -5.92 4.31 -22.18
N LEU A 109 -5.95 3.05 -21.77
CA LEU A 109 -4.82 2.14 -21.96
C LEU A 109 -4.64 1.86 -23.46
N GLY A 110 -3.46 2.17 -24.00
CA GLY A 110 -3.05 1.75 -25.34
C GLY A 110 -2.58 0.30 -25.34
N ARG A 111 -1.54 0.02 -24.57
CA ARG A 111 -1.01 -1.34 -24.36
C ARG A 111 -0.07 -1.39 -23.16
N ILE A 112 0.17 -2.62 -22.66
CA ILE A 112 1.23 -2.94 -21.69
C ILE A 112 2.27 -3.82 -22.41
N THR A 113 3.55 -3.49 -22.24
CA THR A 113 4.69 -4.26 -22.75
C THR A 113 5.64 -4.62 -21.60
N PHE A 114 6.44 -5.67 -21.80
CA PHE A 114 7.36 -6.17 -20.79
C PHE A 114 8.76 -6.26 -21.38
N LYS A 115 9.78 -5.98 -20.54
CA LYS A 115 11.21 -6.15 -20.86
C LYS A 115 11.87 -7.06 -19.84
N ASP A 116 12.94 -7.74 -20.28
CA ASP A 116 13.82 -8.57 -19.46
C ASP A 116 13.13 -9.71 -18.71
N ASN A 117 11.98 -10.16 -19.23
CA ASN A 117 11.15 -11.25 -18.72
C ASN A 117 11.60 -12.62 -19.30
N HIS A 118 12.63 -13.21 -18.72
CA HIS A 118 13.22 -14.46 -19.22
C HIS A 118 12.53 -15.72 -18.65
N ALA A 119 12.16 -15.71 -17.36
CA ALA A 119 11.54 -16.85 -16.69
C ALA A 119 10.09 -17.06 -17.12
N ILE A 120 9.35 -15.97 -17.39
CA ILE A 120 8.02 -16.00 -17.99
C ILE A 120 8.14 -15.43 -19.40
N GLY A 121 8.47 -16.27 -20.39
CA GLY A 121 8.63 -15.84 -21.78
C GLY A 121 7.32 -15.52 -22.51
N ASP A 122 6.16 -16.00 -21.99
CA ASP A 122 4.84 -15.72 -22.55
C ASP A 122 4.33 -14.34 -22.11
N THR A 123 4.58 -13.33 -22.92
CA THR A 123 4.11 -11.95 -22.69
C THR A 123 2.58 -11.83 -22.66
N LYS A 124 1.86 -12.76 -23.32
CA LYS A 124 0.40 -12.79 -23.25
C LYS A 124 -0.06 -13.24 -21.85
N ALA A 125 0.54 -14.29 -21.30
CA ALA A 125 0.24 -14.73 -19.93
C ALA A 125 0.51 -13.63 -18.91
N MET A 126 1.63 -12.87 -19.07
CA MET A 126 1.92 -11.71 -18.23
C MET A 126 0.88 -10.60 -18.40
N ARG A 127 0.45 -10.31 -19.64
CA ARG A 127 -0.58 -9.30 -19.92
C ARG A 127 -1.92 -9.66 -19.29
N ASP A 128 -2.29 -10.93 -19.28
CA ASP A 128 -3.54 -11.44 -18.71
C ASP A 128 -3.60 -11.30 -17.17
N LEU A 129 -2.46 -11.05 -16.50
CA LEU A 129 -2.41 -10.75 -15.06
C LEU A 129 -2.96 -9.37 -14.71
N PHE A 130 -3.06 -8.46 -15.68
CA PHE A 130 -3.55 -7.11 -15.48
C PHE A 130 -5.07 -7.04 -15.70
N PRO A 131 -5.86 -6.69 -14.66
CA PRO A 131 -7.32 -6.64 -14.73
C PRO A 131 -7.83 -5.36 -15.44
N ILE A 132 -7.24 -5.05 -16.59
CA ILE A 132 -7.57 -3.91 -17.45
C ILE A 132 -7.30 -4.29 -18.89
N LYS A 133 -8.16 -3.90 -19.83
CA LYS A 133 -8.00 -4.18 -21.26
C LYS A 133 -7.50 -2.95 -22.02
N ASP A 134 -6.88 -3.20 -23.17
CA ASP A 134 -6.52 -2.12 -24.09
C ASP A 134 -7.80 -1.39 -24.54
N GLY A 135 -7.78 -0.06 -24.51
CA GLY A 135 -8.94 0.79 -24.77
C GLY A 135 -9.78 1.15 -23.52
N ASP A 136 -9.63 0.45 -22.40
CA ASP A 136 -10.28 0.84 -21.14
C ASP A 136 -9.72 2.17 -20.61
N ILE A 137 -10.46 2.83 -19.72
CA ILE A 137 -9.93 3.97 -18.97
C ILE A 137 -8.68 3.50 -18.22
N LEU A 138 -7.58 4.22 -18.36
CA LEU A 138 -6.33 3.88 -17.68
C LEU A 138 -6.52 4.06 -16.17
N ASP A 139 -6.69 2.96 -15.48
CA ASP A 139 -6.98 2.89 -14.05
C ASP A 139 -5.70 2.51 -13.27
N GLY A 140 -5.23 3.42 -12.41
CA GLY A 140 -4.03 3.21 -11.62
C GLY A 140 -4.12 2.02 -10.66
N LYS A 141 -5.30 1.77 -10.07
CA LYS A 141 -5.51 0.60 -9.20
C LYS A 141 -5.45 -0.71 -9.97
N ALA A 142 -6.05 -0.74 -11.16
CA ALA A 142 -5.99 -1.92 -12.00
C ALA A 142 -4.54 -2.21 -12.46
N ILE A 143 -3.77 -1.17 -12.77
CA ILE A 143 -2.33 -1.32 -13.05
C ILE A 143 -1.58 -1.84 -11.82
N ALA A 144 -1.76 -1.22 -10.65
CA ALA A 144 -1.12 -1.68 -9.41
C ALA A 144 -1.45 -3.14 -9.08
N LYS A 145 -2.73 -3.54 -9.27
CA LYS A 145 -3.15 -4.94 -9.10
C LYS A 145 -2.48 -5.88 -10.08
N GLY A 146 -2.32 -5.45 -11.33
CA GLY A 146 -1.59 -6.22 -12.35
C GLY A 146 -0.12 -6.43 -11.99
N LEU A 147 0.56 -5.39 -11.50
CA LEU A 147 1.95 -5.48 -11.02
C LEU A 147 2.06 -6.41 -9.79
N GLU A 148 1.10 -6.35 -8.87
CA GLU A 148 1.03 -7.27 -7.73
C GLU A 148 0.85 -8.73 -8.19
N ASN A 149 -0.07 -8.98 -9.12
CA ASN A 149 -0.29 -10.31 -9.68
C ASN A 149 0.97 -10.83 -10.40
N LEU A 150 1.69 -9.94 -11.09
CA LEU A 150 2.95 -10.26 -11.75
C LEU A 150 4.00 -10.68 -10.72
N ARG A 151 4.15 -9.94 -9.63
CA ARG A 151 5.05 -10.30 -8.52
C ARG A 151 4.72 -11.68 -7.97
N TYR A 152 3.44 -11.95 -7.69
CA TYR A 152 3.01 -13.27 -7.21
C TYR A 152 3.37 -14.40 -8.20
N ALA A 153 3.18 -14.17 -9.51
CA ALA A 153 3.51 -15.17 -10.52
C ALA A 153 5.02 -15.51 -10.54
N TYR A 154 5.89 -14.53 -10.34
CA TYR A 154 7.33 -14.77 -10.22
C TYR A 154 7.72 -15.42 -8.90
N GLU A 155 7.10 -15.03 -7.79
CA GLU A 155 7.35 -15.66 -6.48
C GLU A 155 6.89 -17.13 -6.44
N GLU A 156 5.86 -17.50 -7.20
CA GLU A 156 5.46 -18.90 -7.40
C GLU A 156 6.51 -19.73 -8.14
N LEU A 157 7.34 -19.09 -8.96
CA LEU A 157 8.44 -19.71 -9.69
C LEU A 157 9.76 -19.67 -8.91
N GLY A 158 9.76 -19.12 -7.70
CA GLY A 158 10.92 -19.06 -6.82
C GLY A 158 11.75 -17.78 -6.90
N TYR A 159 11.26 -16.75 -7.58
CA TYR A 159 11.94 -15.46 -7.71
C TYR A 159 11.52 -14.50 -6.60
N ILE A 160 12.00 -14.74 -5.38
CA ILE A 160 11.59 -14.00 -4.16
C ILE A 160 11.96 -12.52 -4.24
N ASN A 161 13.09 -12.19 -4.87
CA ASN A 161 13.61 -10.83 -5.00
C ASN A 161 13.13 -10.15 -6.29
N PHE A 162 12.07 -10.69 -6.92
CA PHE A 162 11.49 -10.08 -8.11
C PHE A 162 11.10 -8.63 -7.84
N THR A 163 11.48 -7.75 -8.75
CA THR A 163 11.00 -6.37 -8.80
C THR A 163 10.54 -6.01 -10.21
N SER A 164 9.71 -4.99 -10.31
CA SER A 164 9.28 -4.45 -11.60
C SER A 164 9.15 -2.94 -11.53
N MET A 165 9.58 -2.27 -12.60
CA MET A 165 9.50 -0.81 -12.70
C MET A 165 8.57 -0.43 -13.88
N PRO A 166 7.36 0.06 -13.60
CA PRO A 166 6.45 0.54 -14.64
C PRO A 166 6.86 1.93 -15.12
N SER A 167 7.00 2.08 -16.42
CA SER A 167 7.34 3.34 -17.11
C SER A 167 6.19 3.77 -18.02
N PRO A 168 5.31 4.68 -17.57
CA PRO A 168 4.20 5.17 -18.37
C PRO A 168 4.66 6.22 -19.39
N THR A 169 4.13 6.14 -20.63
CA THR A 169 4.24 7.18 -21.66
C THR A 169 2.86 7.55 -22.18
N PHE A 170 2.69 8.78 -22.67
CA PHE A 170 1.38 9.31 -23.04
C PHE A 170 1.37 9.95 -24.42
N ASP A 171 0.42 9.57 -25.26
CA ASP A 171 0.06 10.23 -26.50
C ASP A 171 -1.12 11.17 -26.23
N ASP A 172 -0.84 12.45 -26.08
CA ASP A 172 -1.86 13.46 -25.73
C ASP A 172 -2.87 13.70 -26.86
N ALA A 173 -2.45 13.52 -28.11
CA ALA A 173 -3.34 13.69 -29.27
C ALA A 173 -4.39 12.58 -29.34
N LYS A 174 -3.98 11.34 -29.06
CA LYS A 174 -4.87 10.15 -29.05
C LYS A 174 -5.49 9.89 -27.69
N LYS A 175 -5.02 10.56 -26.65
CA LYS A 175 -5.40 10.32 -25.24
C LYS A 175 -5.17 8.86 -24.83
N LEU A 176 -4.03 8.30 -25.25
CA LEU A 176 -3.61 6.95 -24.91
C LEU A 176 -2.41 6.98 -23.96
N GLY A 177 -2.44 6.12 -22.95
CA GLY A 177 -1.31 5.82 -22.11
C GLY A 177 -0.76 4.44 -22.44
N PHE A 178 0.55 4.32 -22.53
CA PHE A 178 1.27 3.06 -22.75
C PHE A 178 2.09 2.78 -21.52
N LEU A 179 2.18 1.52 -21.13
CA LEU A 179 2.95 1.08 -19.98
C LEU A 179 4.00 0.09 -20.44
N GLU A 180 5.27 0.42 -20.23
CA GLU A 180 6.37 -0.52 -20.34
C GLU A 180 6.75 -0.95 -18.93
N VAL A 181 6.77 -2.26 -18.66
CA VAL A 181 7.15 -2.85 -17.39
C VAL A 181 8.53 -3.48 -17.55
N ASP A 182 9.52 -2.86 -16.94
CA ASP A 182 10.88 -3.37 -16.85
C ASP A 182 10.94 -4.37 -15.67
N VAL A 183 11.42 -5.60 -15.95
CA VAL A 183 11.38 -6.72 -15.01
C VAL A 183 12.81 -7.04 -14.56
N ASP A 184 13.04 -6.98 -13.25
CA ASP A 184 14.22 -7.59 -12.63
C ASP A 184 13.79 -8.85 -11.89
N GLU A 185 14.05 -10.00 -12.50
CA GLU A 185 13.66 -11.30 -11.95
C GLU A 185 14.46 -11.67 -10.70
N GLY A 186 15.68 -11.14 -10.56
CA GLY A 186 16.61 -11.56 -9.52
C GLY A 186 17.04 -13.03 -9.68
N LYS A 187 17.34 -13.69 -8.57
CA LYS A 187 17.71 -15.10 -8.54
C LYS A 187 16.55 -16.00 -8.21
N LYS A 188 16.57 -17.21 -8.75
CA LYS A 188 15.67 -18.30 -8.35
C LYS A 188 16.17 -18.92 -7.05
N PHE A 189 15.28 -19.08 -6.08
CA PHE A 189 15.59 -19.62 -4.77
C PHE A 189 15.04 -21.02 -4.57
N TYR A 190 15.84 -21.84 -3.85
CA TYR A 190 15.50 -23.18 -3.43
C TYR A 190 15.44 -23.25 -1.90
N ILE A 191 14.56 -24.07 -1.37
CA ILE A 191 14.39 -24.24 0.07
C ILE A 191 15.60 -24.99 0.63
N SER A 192 16.31 -24.38 1.60
CA SER A 192 17.43 -25.03 2.32
C SER A 192 16.96 -25.81 3.54
N SER A 193 16.01 -25.24 4.31
CA SER A 193 15.40 -25.86 5.48
C SER A 193 13.99 -25.34 5.70
N ILE A 194 13.19 -26.11 6.44
CA ILE A 194 11.86 -25.69 6.90
C ILE A 194 11.75 -26.05 8.39
N ASP A 195 11.63 -25.05 9.23
CA ASP A 195 11.40 -25.19 10.66
C ASP A 195 9.94 -24.84 10.98
N ILE A 196 9.26 -25.70 11.72
CA ILE A 196 7.88 -25.51 12.13
C ILE A 196 7.78 -25.57 13.65
N LEU A 197 7.42 -24.45 14.26
CA LEU A 197 7.34 -24.29 15.70
C LEU A 197 5.90 -24.46 16.21
N GLY A 198 5.70 -25.31 17.21
CA GLY A 198 4.40 -25.43 17.88
C GLY A 198 3.25 -26.05 17.08
N ALA A 199 3.53 -26.65 15.94
CA ALA A 199 2.53 -27.33 15.13
C ALA A 199 2.23 -28.72 15.65
N ASP A 200 0.99 -29.13 15.42
CA ASP A 200 0.56 -30.49 15.65
C ASP A 200 1.06 -31.46 14.54
N PRO A 201 1.15 -32.77 14.80
CA PRO A 201 1.64 -33.72 13.79
C PRO A 201 0.86 -33.75 12.47
N GLN A 202 -0.41 -33.35 12.48
CA GLN A 202 -1.22 -33.28 11.27
C GLN A 202 -0.78 -32.14 10.36
N VAL A 203 -0.42 -30.99 10.93
CA VAL A 203 0.11 -29.83 10.19
C VAL A 203 1.38 -30.23 9.45
N LEU A 204 2.28 -30.97 10.12
CA LEU A 204 3.53 -31.44 9.52
C LEU A 204 3.32 -32.35 8.31
N LYS A 205 2.27 -33.17 8.31
CA LYS A 205 1.93 -34.05 7.18
C LYS A 205 1.42 -33.29 5.96
N ASP A 206 0.79 -32.15 6.19
CA ASP A 206 0.18 -31.33 5.14
C ASP A 206 1.19 -30.38 4.47
N LEU A 207 2.43 -30.31 4.97
CA LEU A 207 3.43 -29.42 4.42
C LEU A 207 3.72 -29.71 2.94
N PRO A 208 3.43 -28.78 2.02
CA PRO A 208 3.49 -29.04 0.58
C PRO A 208 4.89 -28.97 -0.01
N LEU A 209 5.86 -28.51 0.77
CA LEU A 209 7.24 -28.21 0.32
C LEU A 209 8.27 -28.99 1.13
N LYS A 210 9.43 -29.22 0.50
CA LYS A 210 10.57 -29.92 1.12
C LYS A 210 11.88 -29.20 0.81
N PRO A 211 12.91 -29.33 1.66
CA PRO A 211 14.26 -28.88 1.33
C PRO A 211 14.71 -29.40 -0.05
N GLY A 212 15.41 -28.58 -0.81
CA GLY A 212 15.83 -28.83 -2.17
C GLY A 212 14.82 -28.46 -3.27
N GLN A 213 13.56 -28.25 -2.94
CA GLN A 213 12.55 -27.79 -3.90
C GLN A 213 12.64 -26.27 -4.13
N VAL A 214 12.11 -25.84 -5.26
CA VAL A 214 11.95 -24.40 -5.56
C VAL A 214 10.98 -23.78 -4.57
N TYR A 215 11.33 -22.61 -4.06
CA TYR A 215 10.38 -21.79 -3.28
C TYR A 215 9.11 -21.52 -4.09
N ASN A 216 7.97 -21.63 -3.44
CA ASN A 216 6.67 -21.36 -4.08
C ASN A 216 5.73 -20.69 -3.09
N LEU A 217 5.53 -19.38 -3.28
CA LEU A 217 4.69 -18.58 -2.38
C LEU A 217 3.24 -19.06 -2.33
N ARG A 218 2.67 -19.49 -3.46
CA ARG A 218 1.27 -19.97 -3.50
C ARG A 218 1.06 -21.18 -2.60
N LEU A 219 1.96 -22.16 -2.67
CA LEU A 219 1.87 -23.36 -1.84
C LEU A 219 2.00 -23.03 -0.35
N ILE A 220 2.88 -22.07 -0.01
CA ILE A 220 3.05 -21.59 1.36
C ILE A 220 1.78 -20.88 1.83
N ASP A 221 1.27 -19.94 1.06
CA ASP A 221 0.05 -19.19 1.40
C ASP A 221 -1.16 -20.13 1.59
N GLN A 222 -1.35 -21.09 0.68
CA GLN A 222 -2.41 -22.09 0.82
C GLN A 222 -2.26 -22.94 2.08
N PHE A 223 -1.04 -23.36 2.41
CA PHE A 223 -0.75 -24.14 3.61
C PHE A 223 -1.03 -23.32 4.88
N LEU A 224 -0.55 -22.09 4.95
CA LEU A 224 -0.76 -21.22 6.11
C LEU A 224 -2.25 -20.88 6.30
N ARG A 225 -2.97 -20.51 5.24
CA ARG A 225 -4.42 -20.22 5.32
C ARG A 225 -5.26 -21.43 5.72
N LYS A 226 -4.83 -22.63 5.33
CA LYS A 226 -5.51 -23.87 5.74
C LYS A 226 -5.43 -24.10 7.25
N HIS A 227 -4.29 -23.80 7.85
CA HIS A 227 -4.01 -24.12 9.25
C HIS A 227 -4.09 -22.92 10.20
N LEU A 228 -4.03 -21.70 9.66
CA LEU A 228 -4.12 -20.42 10.38
C LEU A 228 -5.07 -19.46 9.64
N PRO A 229 -6.36 -19.77 9.52
CA PRO A 229 -7.31 -19.04 8.64
C PRO A 229 -7.48 -17.56 9.06
N ASP A 230 -7.34 -17.26 10.35
CA ASP A 230 -7.51 -15.89 10.89
C ASP A 230 -6.21 -15.10 11.00
N ALA A 231 -5.09 -15.68 10.55
CA ALA A 231 -3.78 -15.04 10.66
C ALA A 231 -3.41 -14.26 9.40
N ASP A 232 -2.69 -13.15 9.58
CA ASP A 232 -2.00 -12.51 8.47
C ASP A 232 -0.77 -13.35 8.12
N VAL A 233 -0.82 -14.02 6.96
CA VAL A 233 0.27 -14.89 6.48
C VAL A 233 1.57 -14.11 6.19
N ASN A 234 1.48 -12.79 6.04
CA ASN A 234 2.64 -11.92 5.86
C ASN A 234 3.20 -11.41 7.20
N ASP A 235 2.60 -11.78 8.34
CA ASP A 235 3.10 -11.39 9.65
C ASP A 235 4.46 -12.10 9.91
N PRO A 236 5.56 -11.34 10.11
CA PRO A 236 6.89 -11.90 10.33
C PRO A 236 6.99 -12.76 11.60
N ARG A 237 5.99 -12.72 12.48
CA ARG A 237 5.88 -13.62 13.66
C ARG A 237 5.38 -15.00 13.26
N ILE A 238 4.66 -15.12 12.14
CA ILE A 238 4.09 -16.37 11.63
C ILE A 238 5.01 -17.00 10.60
N GLN A 239 5.53 -16.19 9.68
CA GLN A 239 6.41 -16.63 8.61
C GLN A 239 7.69 -15.82 8.58
N GLN A 240 8.83 -16.49 8.61
CA GLN A 240 10.15 -15.90 8.42
C GLN A 240 10.86 -16.57 7.25
N CYS A 241 11.48 -15.77 6.39
CA CYS A 241 12.27 -16.20 5.26
C CYS A 241 13.70 -15.66 5.41
N LEU A 242 14.67 -16.53 5.64
CA LEU A 242 16.08 -16.16 5.69
C LEU A 242 16.73 -16.52 4.35
N LEU A 243 17.11 -15.50 3.57
CA LEU A 243 17.67 -15.66 2.24
C LEU A 243 19.20 -15.78 2.31
N ASP A 244 19.77 -16.76 1.59
CA ASP A 244 21.18 -16.80 1.22
C ASP A 244 21.28 -16.51 -0.28
N GLU A 245 21.53 -15.26 -0.61
CA GLU A 245 21.63 -14.82 -2.00
C GLU A 245 22.83 -15.41 -2.74
N ARG A 246 23.91 -15.74 -2.03
CA ARG A 246 25.08 -16.35 -2.68
C ARG A 246 24.76 -17.74 -3.20
N ARG A 247 24.03 -18.52 -2.40
CA ARG A 247 23.65 -19.90 -2.73
C ARG A 247 22.34 -19.99 -3.49
N GLY A 248 21.53 -18.93 -3.54
CA GLY A 248 20.16 -18.96 -4.08
C GLY A 248 19.26 -19.87 -3.24
N THR A 249 19.38 -19.80 -1.91
CA THR A 249 18.59 -20.65 -1.00
C THR A 249 17.83 -19.82 0.04
N VAL A 250 16.72 -20.38 0.52
CA VAL A 250 15.91 -19.80 1.56
C VAL A 250 15.63 -20.80 2.68
N ALA A 251 15.87 -20.40 3.92
CA ALA A 251 15.39 -21.12 5.10
C ALA A 251 14.05 -20.54 5.53
N LEU A 252 13.05 -21.39 5.73
CA LEU A 252 11.70 -21.03 6.11
C LEU A 252 11.47 -21.40 7.57
N THR A 253 10.84 -20.51 8.33
CA THR A 253 10.33 -20.80 9.67
C THR A 253 8.87 -20.43 9.75
N PHE A 254 8.02 -21.37 10.19
CA PHE A 254 6.61 -21.15 10.44
C PHE A 254 6.33 -21.31 11.93
N ASP A 255 5.72 -20.32 12.56
CA ASP A 255 5.39 -20.33 13.97
C ASP A 255 3.87 -20.51 14.20
N PHE A 256 3.49 -21.72 14.61
CA PHE A 256 2.13 -22.11 14.93
C PHE A 256 1.81 -22.00 16.44
N ARG A 257 2.78 -21.60 17.25
CA ARG A 257 2.50 -21.33 18.64
C ARG A 257 1.49 -20.20 18.70
N LYS A 258 0.34 -20.44 19.35
CA LYS A 258 -0.67 -19.40 19.53
C LYS A 258 0.05 -18.15 20.03
N PRO A 259 0.01 -17.02 19.33
CA PRO A 259 0.41 -15.79 19.96
C PRO A 259 -0.51 -15.66 21.17
N ASP A 260 0.01 -15.80 22.36
CA ASP A 260 -0.70 -15.36 23.55
C ASP A 260 -1.24 -13.99 23.18
N ARG A 261 -2.53 -13.78 23.47
CA ARG A 261 -3.28 -12.58 23.13
C ARG A 261 -2.49 -11.35 23.59
N LEU A 262 -1.44 -11.03 22.88
CA LEU A 262 -0.75 -9.77 23.03
C LEU A 262 -1.74 -8.74 22.53
N ASN A 263 -2.42 -8.11 23.50
CA ASN A 263 -3.11 -6.85 23.35
C ASN A 263 -2.11 -5.82 22.81
N VAL A 264 -1.77 -5.90 21.54
CA VAL A 264 -1.18 -4.80 20.81
C VAL A 264 -2.36 -3.99 20.32
N ARG A 265 -2.76 -3.00 21.12
CA ARG A 265 -3.57 -1.90 20.62
C ARG A 265 -2.86 -1.36 19.40
N PRO A 266 -3.52 -1.19 18.24
CA PRO A 266 -2.95 -0.48 17.12
C PRO A 266 -2.85 0.99 17.52
N GLY A 267 -1.65 1.46 17.69
CA GLY A 267 -1.38 2.85 18.01
C GLY A 267 -0.20 2.94 18.97
N VAL A 268 0.97 3.07 18.42
CA VAL A 268 2.12 3.94 18.74
C VAL A 268 3.36 3.30 18.09
N LEU A 269 3.68 3.72 16.92
CA LEU A 269 5.04 3.99 16.45
C LEU A 269 4.93 5.04 15.35
#